data_230924c5abbc88b0568be40b1a0afa01
#
_entry.id   230924c5abbc88b0568be40b1a0afa01
#
_cell.length_a   1.000
_cell.length_b   1.000
_cell.length_c   1.000
_cell.angle_alpha   90.00
_cell.angle_beta   90.00
_cell.angle_gamma   90.00
#
_symmetry.space_group_name_H-M   'P 1'
#
loop_
_entity.id
_entity.type
_entity.pdbx_description
1 polymer ?
#
loop_
_entity_poly.entity_id
_entity_poly.type
_entity_poly.pdbx_seq_one_letter_code
_entity_poly.pdbx_strand_id
1 'polypeptide(L)'
;MLDQATIDSLRHNNVAPAGHLIDGVSDTSGAGEQIEVISPIDGTRLTTLADGDEAIVARAVAVARAAFEDGHWSKMAPAARKAVMHRWADLVQANAAELAVLGVRDNGTEIGMAFRAEPGSAAATLRYYAEVCDKIYGEVAPTPDGILGMIHKEPVGVVGAIIPWNFPLMIGAWKLGPALACGNSVVIKPGESASLSLLRMCELAHEAGLPPGVLNVVTGRGETVGEAMSLSMDIDVMVFTGSGPVGRRIMSNAAASNLKRTYLELGGKSANIVFADTPDFDAAVAGADGRQ
;
A
#
# COMPACT_ATOMS: atom_id res chain seq x y z
N MET A 1 -8.74 1.53 24.01
CA MET A 1 -10.07 1.25 23.41
C MET A 1 -10.55 2.54 22.77
N LEU A 2 -11.06 2.52 21.53
CA LEU A 2 -11.58 3.73 20.89
C LEU A 2 -12.92 4.09 21.53
N ASP A 3 -13.01 5.26 22.16
CA ASP A 3 -14.23 5.75 22.79
C ASP A 3 -15.01 6.71 21.88
N GLN A 4 -16.29 6.92 22.20
CA GLN A 4 -17.20 7.73 21.39
C GLN A 4 -16.74 9.19 21.31
N ALA A 5 -16.19 9.76 22.38
CA ALA A 5 -15.74 11.15 22.39
C ALA A 5 -14.57 11.38 21.42
N THR A 6 -13.64 10.42 21.36
CA THR A 6 -12.53 10.42 20.39
C THR A 6 -13.06 10.31 18.96
N ILE A 7 -14.03 9.40 18.71
CA ILE A 7 -14.65 9.26 17.38
C ILE A 7 -15.32 10.58 16.98
N ASP A 8 -16.13 11.16 17.86
CA ASP A 8 -16.87 12.40 17.59
C ASP A 8 -15.95 13.59 17.34
N SER A 9 -14.82 13.66 18.05
CA SER A 9 -13.79 14.68 17.80
C SER A 9 -13.18 14.52 16.41
N LEU A 10 -12.74 13.30 16.05
CA LEU A 10 -12.03 13.03 14.82
C LEU A 10 -12.93 13.10 13.57
N ARG A 11 -14.19 12.66 13.69
CA ARG A 11 -15.14 12.68 12.55
C ARG A 11 -15.50 14.09 12.06
N HIS A 12 -15.34 15.11 12.92
CA HIS A 12 -15.63 16.50 12.57
C HIS A 12 -14.38 17.27 12.12
N ASN A 13 -13.19 16.66 12.16
CA ASN A 13 -11.98 17.30 11.68
C ASN A 13 -12.12 17.65 10.19
N ASN A 14 -11.68 18.86 9.84
CA ASN A 14 -11.58 19.26 8.45
C ASN A 14 -10.52 18.42 7.74
N VAL A 15 -10.83 17.89 6.56
CA VAL A 15 -9.89 17.19 5.70
C VAL A 15 -9.44 18.15 4.62
N ALA A 16 -8.18 18.55 4.67
CA ALA A 16 -7.60 19.43 3.64
C ALA A 16 -7.60 18.76 2.25
N PRO A 17 -7.60 19.51 1.15
CA PRO A 17 -7.35 18.97 -0.17
C PRO A 17 -6.10 18.09 -0.18
N ALA A 18 -6.26 16.86 -0.69
CA ALA A 18 -5.21 15.85 -0.73
C ALA A 18 -4.69 15.64 -2.16
N GLY A 19 -3.52 15.05 -2.28
CA GLY A 19 -2.91 14.80 -3.58
C GLY A 19 -1.78 13.79 -3.51
N HIS A 20 -0.80 13.98 -4.36
CA HIS A 20 0.38 13.14 -4.43
C HIS A 20 1.31 13.39 -3.23
N LEU A 21 2.08 12.38 -2.88
CA LEU A 21 3.22 12.52 -1.97
C LEU A 21 4.46 12.07 -2.76
N ILE A 22 5.23 13.03 -3.26
CA ILE A 22 6.39 12.77 -4.10
C ILE A 22 7.62 13.40 -3.46
N ASP A 23 8.69 12.65 -3.32
CA ASP A 23 9.92 13.08 -2.65
C ASP A 23 9.72 13.56 -1.20
N GLY A 24 8.74 12.98 -0.51
CA GLY A 24 8.36 13.40 0.84
C GLY A 24 7.57 14.70 0.90
N VAL A 25 7.20 15.29 -0.24
CA VAL A 25 6.46 16.54 -0.34
C VAL A 25 5.04 16.29 -0.86
N SER A 26 4.05 16.87 -0.16
CA SER A 26 2.65 16.84 -0.60
C SER A 26 2.48 17.79 -1.80
N ASP A 27 1.80 17.29 -2.85
CA ASP A 27 1.57 18.01 -4.10
C ASP A 27 0.12 17.79 -4.55
N THR A 28 -0.64 18.88 -4.64
CA THR A 28 -2.04 18.86 -5.09
C THR A 28 -2.19 19.26 -6.57
N SER A 29 -1.08 19.35 -7.32
CA SER A 29 -1.12 19.56 -8.77
C SER A 29 -1.69 18.33 -9.49
N GLY A 30 -2.26 18.52 -10.68
CA GLY A 30 -2.86 17.43 -11.47
C GLY A 30 -3.27 17.89 -12.87
N ALA A 31 -3.79 16.97 -13.66
CA ALA A 31 -4.12 17.19 -15.08
C ALA A 31 -5.34 18.08 -15.35
N GLY A 32 -6.00 18.60 -14.33
CA GLY A 32 -7.21 19.43 -14.52
C GLY A 32 -8.19 19.35 -13.35
N GLU A 33 -9.38 18.79 -13.54
CA GLU A 33 -10.39 18.68 -12.50
C GLU A 33 -9.95 17.75 -11.38
N GLN A 34 -10.13 18.20 -10.14
CA GLN A 34 -9.88 17.37 -8.96
C GLN A 34 -10.99 16.32 -8.79
N ILE A 35 -10.64 15.18 -8.23
CA ILE A 35 -11.61 14.15 -7.85
C ILE A 35 -12.28 14.57 -6.55
N GLU A 36 -13.61 14.65 -6.52
CA GLU A 36 -14.34 14.87 -5.28
C GLU A 36 -14.32 13.59 -4.41
N VAL A 37 -13.93 13.74 -3.15
CA VAL A 37 -14.03 12.68 -2.16
C VAL A 37 -15.35 12.83 -1.43
N ILE A 38 -16.27 11.90 -1.70
CA ILE A 38 -17.63 11.91 -1.17
C ILE A 38 -17.74 10.84 -0.07
N SER A 39 -18.20 11.24 1.10
CA SER A 39 -18.50 10.31 2.18
C SER A 39 -19.62 9.33 1.77
N PRO A 40 -19.39 8.02 1.80
CA PRO A 40 -20.46 7.03 1.54
C PRO A 40 -21.49 6.94 2.67
N ILE A 41 -21.24 7.57 3.82
CA ILE A 41 -22.12 7.54 4.98
C ILE A 41 -23.34 8.44 4.78
N ASP A 42 -23.12 9.66 4.25
CA ASP A 42 -24.13 10.71 4.17
C ASP A 42 -24.14 11.47 2.84
N GLY A 43 -23.28 11.13 1.91
CA GLY A 43 -23.17 11.77 0.60
C GLY A 43 -22.53 13.17 0.63
N THR A 44 -21.98 13.60 1.75
CA THR A 44 -21.33 14.91 1.85
C THR A 44 -19.93 14.87 1.25
N ARG A 45 -19.50 16.01 0.66
CA ARG A 45 -18.14 16.16 0.19
C ARG A 45 -17.19 16.35 1.38
N LEU A 46 -16.24 15.45 1.54
CA LEU A 46 -15.20 15.53 2.57
C LEU A 46 -14.07 16.48 2.16
N THR A 47 -13.58 16.32 0.94
CA THR A 47 -12.45 17.08 0.40
C THR A 47 -12.34 16.88 -1.10
N THR A 48 -11.23 17.29 -1.70
CA THR A 48 -10.84 16.96 -3.08
C THR A 48 -9.52 16.23 -3.10
N LEU A 49 -9.31 15.43 -4.14
CA LEU A 49 -8.10 14.66 -4.40
C LEU A 49 -7.52 15.06 -5.76
N ALA A 50 -6.22 15.30 -5.83
CA ALA A 50 -5.58 15.58 -7.12
C ALA A 50 -5.72 14.39 -8.07
N ASP A 51 -6.11 14.67 -9.33
CA ASP A 51 -6.18 13.67 -10.39
C ASP A 51 -4.87 13.68 -11.19
N GLY A 52 -4.01 12.71 -10.92
CA GLY A 52 -2.70 12.59 -11.57
C GLY A 52 -2.81 12.16 -13.02
N ASP A 53 -1.79 12.52 -13.78
CA ASP A 53 -1.62 12.14 -15.18
C ASP A 53 -0.32 11.35 -15.41
N GLU A 54 -0.03 11.07 -16.67
CA GLU A 54 1.19 10.37 -17.08
C GLU A 54 2.45 11.16 -16.67
N ALA A 55 2.45 12.48 -16.71
CA ALA A 55 3.60 13.30 -16.33
C ALA A 55 3.88 13.23 -14.83
N ILE A 56 2.84 13.22 -14.00
CA ILE A 56 2.95 13.00 -12.54
C ILE A 56 3.52 11.61 -12.24
N VAL A 57 3.03 10.57 -12.92
CA VAL A 57 3.57 9.21 -12.79
C VAL A 57 5.04 9.16 -13.20
N ALA A 58 5.40 9.72 -14.34
CA ALA A 58 6.79 9.77 -14.81
C ALA A 58 7.71 10.46 -13.80
N ARG A 59 7.27 11.59 -13.22
CA ARG A 59 8.00 12.29 -12.16
C ARG A 59 8.19 11.42 -10.92
N ALA A 60 7.12 10.79 -10.41
CA ALA A 60 7.19 9.93 -9.24
C ALA A 60 8.11 8.72 -9.45
N VAL A 61 8.06 8.11 -10.64
CA VAL A 61 8.92 7.00 -11.02
C VAL A 61 10.39 7.43 -11.12
N ALA A 62 10.66 8.59 -11.74
CA ALA A 62 12.02 9.13 -11.83
C ALA A 62 12.62 9.43 -10.44
N VAL A 63 11.82 9.99 -9.53
CA VAL A 63 12.23 10.23 -8.13
C VAL A 63 12.50 8.91 -7.41
N ALA A 64 11.61 7.92 -7.56
CA ALA A 64 11.81 6.59 -6.97
C ALA A 64 13.07 5.89 -7.51
N ARG A 65 13.35 6.02 -8.81
CA ARG A 65 14.54 5.47 -9.45
C ARG A 65 15.81 6.15 -8.91
N ALA A 66 15.84 7.46 -8.85
CA ALA A 66 16.95 8.23 -8.30
C ALA A 66 17.24 7.84 -6.84
N ALA A 67 16.20 7.76 -5.99
CA ALA A 67 16.35 7.35 -4.60
C ALA A 67 16.85 5.90 -4.43
N PHE A 68 16.48 5.01 -5.35
CA PHE A 68 16.98 3.63 -5.37
C PHE A 68 18.47 3.59 -5.73
N GLU A 69 18.89 4.29 -6.79
CA GLU A 69 20.26 4.30 -7.31
C GLU A 69 21.24 5.01 -6.38
N ASP A 70 20.81 6.08 -5.74
CA ASP A 70 21.52 6.82 -4.70
C ASP A 70 21.99 5.92 -3.54
N GLY A 71 21.18 4.94 -3.19
CA GLY A 71 21.56 3.94 -2.21
C GLY A 71 21.25 4.30 -0.77
N HIS A 72 20.69 5.47 -0.48
CA HIS A 72 20.35 5.88 0.89
C HIS A 72 19.39 4.90 1.60
N TRP A 73 18.58 4.16 0.83
CA TRP A 73 17.75 3.09 1.34
C TRP A 73 18.18 1.71 0.86
N SER A 74 18.43 1.53 -0.45
CA SER A 74 18.76 0.24 -1.05
C SER A 74 20.05 -0.37 -0.50
N LYS A 75 21.04 0.47 -0.16
CA LYS A 75 22.31 0.09 0.43
C LYS A 75 22.41 0.34 1.93
N MET A 76 21.32 0.84 2.56
CA MET A 76 21.28 1.03 4.00
C MET A 76 21.45 -0.31 4.73
N ALA A 77 22.22 -0.31 5.81
CA ALA A 77 22.39 -1.51 6.63
C ALA A 77 21.03 -2.09 7.07
N PRO A 78 20.82 -3.42 7.01
CA PRO A 78 19.54 -4.04 7.35
C PRO A 78 19.01 -3.62 8.74
N ALA A 79 19.89 -3.51 9.74
CA ALA A 79 19.50 -3.06 11.09
C ALA A 79 18.97 -1.62 11.12
N ALA A 80 19.49 -0.72 10.26
CA ALA A 80 19.03 0.65 10.18
C ALA A 80 17.67 0.72 9.48
N ARG A 81 17.45 -0.02 8.36
CA ARG A 81 16.13 -0.15 7.71
C ARG A 81 15.09 -0.70 8.68
N LYS A 82 15.43 -1.77 9.41
CA LYS A 82 14.60 -2.36 10.46
C LYS A 82 14.15 -1.31 11.47
N ALA A 83 15.04 -0.48 11.97
CA ALA A 83 14.74 0.57 12.95
C ALA A 83 13.75 1.62 12.38
N VAL A 84 13.89 2.04 11.12
CA VAL A 84 12.93 2.95 10.47
C VAL A 84 11.56 2.30 10.35
N MET A 85 11.49 1.06 9.87
CA MET A 85 10.22 0.35 9.70
C MET A 85 9.50 0.10 11.03
N HIS A 86 10.23 -0.17 12.11
CA HIS A 86 9.63 -0.26 13.46
C HIS A 86 9.04 1.08 13.93
N ARG A 87 9.79 2.18 13.77
CA ARG A 87 9.26 3.52 14.10
C ARG A 87 8.02 3.85 13.30
N TRP A 88 7.99 3.48 12.00
CA TRP A 88 6.79 3.65 11.19
C TRP A 88 5.60 2.84 11.71
N ALA A 89 5.80 1.57 12.04
CA ALA A 89 4.76 0.74 12.65
C ALA A 89 4.26 1.32 13.98
N ASP A 90 5.16 1.88 14.79
CA ASP A 90 4.79 2.54 16.05
C ASP A 90 3.96 3.81 15.82
N LEU A 91 4.32 4.63 14.81
CA LEU A 91 3.54 5.81 14.43
C LEU A 91 2.16 5.41 13.88
N VAL A 92 2.06 4.37 13.05
CA VAL A 92 0.76 3.85 12.57
C VAL A 92 -0.10 3.40 13.76
N GLN A 93 0.47 2.69 14.72
CA GLN A 93 -0.25 2.26 15.91
C GLN A 93 -0.66 3.42 16.82
N ALA A 94 0.19 4.41 16.97
CA ALA A 94 -0.10 5.62 17.77
C ALA A 94 -1.23 6.46 17.16
N ASN A 95 -1.34 6.49 15.83
CA ASN A 95 -2.37 7.21 15.09
C ASN A 95 -3.55 6.33 14.68
N ALA A 96 -3.74 5.15 15.32
CA ALA A 96 -4.75 4.17 14.91
C ALA A 96 -6.18 4.73 14.89
N ALA A 97 -6.54 5.59 15.85
CA ALA A 97 -7.86 6.21 15.91
C ALA A 97 -8.09 7.19 14.75
N GLU A 98 -7.10 8.04 14.45
CA GLU A 98 -7.14 8.98 13.31
C GLU A 98 -7.28 8.21 12.00
N LEU A 99 -6.42 7.22 11.76
CA LEU A 99 -6.41 6.42 10.54
C LEU A 99 -7.73 5.65 10.34
N ALA A 100 -8.28 5.06 11.41
CA ALA A 100 -9.54 4.33 11.33
C ALA A 100 -10.72 5.26 11.02
N VAL A 101 -10.84 6.39 11.73
CA VAL A 101 -11.93 7.34 11.50
C VAL A 101 -11.84 7.98 10.11
N LEU A 102 -10.63 8.30 9.65
CA LEU A 102 -10.41 8.82 8.31
C LEU A 102 -10.82 7.80 7.24
N GLY A 103 -10.45 6.52 7.42
CA GLY A 103 -10.86 5.43 6.53
C GLY A 103 -12.37 5.22 6.51
N VAL A 104 -13.05 5.25 7.67
CA VAL A 104 -14.52 5.18 7.75
C VAL A 104 -15.20 6.30 6.96
N ARG A 105 -14.70 7.52 7.05
CA ARG A 105 -15.23 8.67 6.32
C ARG A 105 -15.02 8.54 4.81
N ASP A 106 -13.93 7.91 4.40
CA ASP A 106 -13.49 7.79 3.01
C ASP A 106 -14.15 6.58 2.31
N ASN A 107 -14.21 5.41 2.96
CA ASN A 107 -14.67 4.16 2.35
C ASN A 107 -15.95 3.55 2.96
N GLY A 108 -16.46 4.09 4.08
CA GLY A 108 -17.71 3.63 4.70
C GLY A 108 -17.61 2.36 5.53
N THR A 109 -16.42 1.82 5.79
CA THR A 109 -16.23 0.65 6.65
C THR A 109 -16.75 0.92 8.06
N GLU A 110 -17.41 -0.06 8.70
CA GLU A 110 -17.88 0.05 10.09
C GLU A 110 -16.70 0.33 11.03
N ILE A 111 -16.86 1.30 11.97
CA ILE A 111 -15.75 1.83 12.78
C ILE A 111 -15.06 0.76 13.64
N GLY A 112 -15.81 -0.19 14.20
CA GLY A 112 -15.23 -1.27 14.98
C GLY A 112 -14.38 -2.21 14.13
N MET A 113 -14.80 -2.48 12.89
CA MET A 113 -14.04 -3.23 11.91
C MET A 113 -12.80 -2.43 11.47
N ALA A 114 -12.99 -1.18 11.05
CA ALA A 114 -11.91 -0.30 10.61
C ALA A 114 -10.81 -0.18 11.67
N PHE A 115 -11.17 0.06 12.92
CA PHE A 115 -10.19 0.22 14.00
C PHE A 115 -9.44 -1.07 14.32
N ARG A 116 -10.12 -2.24 14.28
CA ARG A 116 -9.48 -3.53 14.57
C ARG A 116 -8.65 -4.06 13.42
N ALA A 117 -9.16 -3.95 12.19
CA ALA A 117 -8.56 -4.63 11.03
C ALA A 117 -7.50 -3.80 10.31
N GLU A 118 -7.68 -2.48 10.21
CA GLU A 118 -6.85 -1.65 9.34
C GLU A 118 -5.52 -1.23 9.99
N PRO A 119 -5.47 -0.27 10.93
CA PRO A 119 -4.18 0.24 11.42
C PRO A 119 -3.40 -0.81 12.23
N GLY A 120 -4.09 -1.66 12.99
CA GLY A 120 -3.46 -2.73 13.77
C GLY A 120 -2.80 -3.77 12.88
N SER A 121 -3.48 -4.22 11.82
CA SER A 121 -2.94 -5.16 10.84
C SER A 121 -1.78 -4.54 10.05
N ALA A 122 -1.91 -3.27 9.64
CA ALA A 122 -0.84 -2.56 8.95
C ALA A 122 0.42 -2.46 9.83
N ALA A 123 0.29 -2.03 11.08
CA ALA A 123 1.40 -1.95 12.02
C ALA A 123 2.05 -3.32 12.28
N ALA A 124 1.25 -4.37 12.45
CA ALA A 124 1.75 -5.74 12.65
C ALA A 124 2.52 -6.24 11.42
N THR A 125 2.01 -5.98 10.22
CA THR A 125 2.67 -6.33 8.96
C THR A 125 4.01 -5.60 8.80
N LEU A 126 4.03 -4.29 9.07
CA LEU A 126 5.27 -3.51 9.00
C LEU A 126 6.31 -4.01 10.02
N ARG A 127 5.91 -4.36 11.24
CA ARG A 127 6.80 -4.97 12.23
C ARG A 127 7.33 -6.32 11.78
N TYR A 128 6.47 -7.18 11.22
CA TYR A 128 6.90 -8.47 10.70
C TYR A 128 8.00 -8.30 9.63
N TYR A 129 7.79 -7.42 8.65
CA TYR A 129 8.77 -7.18 7.60
C TYR A 129 10.00 -6.40 8.09
N ALA A 130 9.88 -5.56 9.12
CA ALA A 130 11.04 -4.99 9.81
C ALA A 130 11.94 -6.09 10.37
N GLU A 131 11.37 -7.13 11.00
CA GLU A 131 12.13 -8.29 11.48
C GLU A 131 12.75 -9.12 10.35
N VAL A 132 12.20 -9.09 9.14
CA VAL A 132 12.73 -9.82 7.98
C VAL A 132 13.97 -9.14 7.38
N CYS A 133 14.16 -7.83 7.57
CA CYS A 133 15.27 -7.07 6.95
C CYS A 133 16.66 -7.72 7.11
N ASP A 134 16.92 -8.30 8.27
CA ASP A 134 18.19 -8.95 8.61
C ASP A 134 18.17 -10.49 8.48
N LYS A 135 17.14 -11.03 7.83
CA LYS A 135 16.93 -12.49 7.65
C LYS A 135 16.86 -12.94 6.20
N ILE A 136 17.16 -12.04 5.26
CA ILE A 136 17.20 -12.35 3.83
C ILE A 136 18.62 -12.82 3.50
N TYR A 137 18.90 -14.11 3.75
CA TYR A 137 20.23 -14.68 3.52
C TYR A 137 20.47 -15.01 2.05
N GLY A 138 21.73 -14.93 1.62
CA GLY A 138 22.22 -15.57 0.41
C GLY A 138 22.46 -17.08 0.62
N GLU A 139 22.94 -17.74 -0.41
CA GLU A 139 23.18 -19.19 -0.40
C GLU A 139 24.59 -19.48 -0.93
N VAL A 140 25.19 -20.60 -0.49
CA VAL A 140 26.40 -21.15 -1.09
C VAL A 140 25.99 -22.29 -1.99
N ALA A 141 26.30 -22.18 -3.29
CA ALA A 141 25.96 -23.19 -4.28
C ALA A 141 26.93 -24.40 -4.19
N PRO A 142 26.46 -25.63 -4.43
CA PRO A 142 27.33 -26.80 -4.54
C PRO A 142 28.20 -26.66 -5.79
N THR A 143 29.54 -26.65 -5.60
CA THR A 143 30.52 -26.52 -6.67
C THR A 143 31.66 -27.52 -6.46
N PRO A 144 32.45 -27.87 -7.51
CA PRO A 144 33.63 -28.68 -7.35
C PRO A 144 34.66 -28.03 -6.42
N ASP A 145 35.58 -28.83 -5.91
CA ASP A 145 36.69 -28.36 -5.07
C ASP A 145 37.48 -27.23 -5.76
N GLY A 146 37.79 -26.21 -4.96
CA GLY A 146 38.52 -25.02 -5.44
C GLY A 146 37.66 -23.91 -6.05
N ILE A 147 36.34 -24.09 -6.16
CA ILE A 147 35.36 -23.08 -6.61
C ILE A 147 34.40 -22.75 -5.48
N LEU A 148 34.21 -21.44 -5.20
CA LEU A 148 33.16 -20.97 -4.28
C LEU A 148 32.08 -20.26 -5.11
N GLY A 149 30.87 -20.87 -5.17
CA GLY A 149 29.68 -20.25 -5.76
C GLY A 149 28.81 -19.61 -4.69
N MET A 150 28.46 -18.34 -4.82
CA MET A 150 27.57 -17.64 -3.90
C MET A 150 26.35 -17.09 -4.65
N ILE A 151 25.17 -17.22 -4.05
CA ILE A 151 23.93 -16.58 -4.51
C ILE A 151 23.68 -15.37 -3.62
N HIS A 152 23.79 -14.18 -4.19
CA HIS A 152 23.50 -12.92 -3.50
C HIS A 152 22.10 -12.44 -3.87
N LYS A 153 21.31 -12.03 -2.88
CA LYS A 153 19.97 -11.47 -3.09
C LYS A 153 20.05 -9.94 -3.03
N GLU A 154 19.54 -9.30 -4.07
CA GLU A 154 19.54 -7.84 -4.22
C GLU A 154 18.12 -7.31 -4.39
N PRO A 155 17.83 -6.05 -4.00
CA PRO A 155 16.56 -5.41 -4.31
C PRO A 155 16.38 -5.31 -5.84
N VAL A 156 15.13 -5.38 -6.28
CA VAL A 156 14.80 -5.42 -7.72
C VAL A 156 14.77 -4.03 -8.36
N GLY A 157 14.60 -2.96 -7.57
CA GLY A 157 14.53 -1.59 -8.10
C GLY A 157 13.29 -0.83 -7.63
N VAL A 158 12.49 -0.34 -8.58
CA VAL A 158 11.26 0.40 -8.35
C VAL A 158 10.06 -0.53 -8.43
N VAL A 159 9.26 -0.56 -7.37
CA VAL A 159 8.01 -1.33 -7.29
C VAL A 159 6.82 -0.39 -7.50
N GLY A 160 6.01 -0.64 -8.52
CA GLY A 160 4.70 0.00 -8.68
C GLY A 160 3.63 -0.80 -7.94
N ALA A 161 2.85 -0.16 -7.07
CA ALA A 161 1.81 -0.79 -6.29
C ALA A 161 0.45 -0.12 -6.53
N ILE A 162 -0.60 -0.92 -6.82
CA ILE A 162 -1.97 -0.41 -6.96
C ILE A 162 -2.85 -1.10 -5.93
N ILE A 163 -3.53 -0.30 -5.11
CA ILE A 163 -4.26 -0.74 -3.91
C ILE A 163 -5.76 -0.51 -4.12
N PRO A 164 -6.63 -1.46 -3.72
CA PRO A 164 -8.07 -1.31 -3.79
C PRO A 164 -8.61 -0.44 -2.65
N TRP A 165 -9.93 -0.17 -2.71
CA TRP A 165 -10.63 0.73 -1.79
C TRP A 165 -11.08 0.06 -0.48
N ASN A 166 -11.21 -1.27 -0.42
CA ASN A 166 -11.89 -1.95 0.69
C ASN A 166 -11.06 -2.03 1.99
N PHE A 167 -9.73 -2.28 1.89
CA PHE A 167 -8.81 -2.35 3.02
C PHE A 167 -7.49 -1.65 2.71
N PRO A 168 -7.50 -0.31 2.53
CA PRO A 168 -6.35 0.42 1.99
C PRO A 168 -5.10 0.34 2.85
N LEU A 169 -5.21 0.40 4.18
CA LEU A 169 -4.04 0.34 5.07
C LEU A 169 -3.45 -1.07 5.12
N MET A 170 -4.30 -2.06 5.35
CA MET A 170 -3.88 -3.45 5.46
C MET A 170 -3.23 -3.93 4.16
N ILE A 171 -3.90 -3.75 3.02
CA ILE A 171 -3.39 -4.19 1.72
C ILE A 171 -2.19 -3.33 1.29
N GLY A 172 -2.19 -2.04 1.61
CA GLY A 172 -1.05 -1.15 1.44
C GLY A 172 0.18 -1.68 2.17
N ALA A 173 0.05 -2.03 3.45
CA ALA A 173 1.14 -2.60 4.24
C ALA A 173 1.64 -3.95 3.69
N TRP A 174 0.76 -4.80 3.13
CA TRP A 174 1.16 -6.06 2.49
C TRP A 174 2.05 -5.85 1.24
N LYS A 175 1.96 -4.71 0.60
CA LYS A 175 2.81 -4.37 -0.57
C LYS A 175 4.05 -3.58 -0.13
N LEU A 176 3.87 -2.59 0.73
CA LEU A 176 4.94 -1.70 1.19
C LEU A 176 5.95 -2.42 2.11
N GLY A 177 5.45 -3.24 3.04
CA GLY A 177 6.29 -3.96 3.99
C GLY A 177 7.41 -4.77 3.33
N PRO A 178 7.10 -5.77 2.48
CA PRO A 178 8.12 -6.57 1.83
C PRO A 178 8.99 -5.78 0.84
N ALA A 179 8.40 -4.85 0.07
CA ALA A 179 9.14 -4.04 -0.89
C ALA A 179 10.24 -3.21 -0.20
N LEU A 180 9.87 -2.48 0.85
CA LEU A 180 10.79 -1.62 1.59
C LEU A 180 11.79 -2.42 2.44
N ALA A 181 11.39 -3.53 3.06
CA ALA A 181 12.29 -4.39 3.81
C ALA A 181 13.44 -4.92 2.94
N CYS A 182 13.17 -5.22 1.68
CA CYS A 182 14.17 -5.66 0.71
C CYS A 182 15.05 -4.52 0.17
N GLY A 183 14.75 -3.25 0.48
CA GLY A 183 15.54 -2.10 0.01
C GLY A 183 15.08 -1.52 -1.32
N ASN A 184 13.88 -1.85 -1.80
CA ASN A 184 13.31 -1.25 -3.01
C ASN A 184 12.76 0.15 -2.74
N SER A 185 12.61 0.96 -3.81
CA SER A 185 11.77 2.14 -3.82
C SER A 185 10.37 1.81 -4.34
N VAL A 186 9.36 2.58 -3.94
CA VAL A 186 7.95 2.29 -4.26
C VAL A 186 7.24 3.52 -4.79
N VAL A 187 6.45 3.32 -5.85
CA VAL A 187 5.39 4.23 -6.28
C VAL A 187 4.05 3.54 -6.06
N ILE A 188 3.21 4.08 -5.17
CA ILE A 188 1.93 3.48 -4.80
C ILE A 188 0.76 4.34 -5.25
N LYS A 189 -0.27 3.69 -5.83
CA LYS A 189 -1.55 4.30 -6.19
C LYS A 189 -2.67 3.73 -5.31
N PRO A 190 -3.29 4.52 -4.43
CA PRO A 190 -4.52 4.12 -3.74
C PRO A 190 -5.72 4.05 -4.69
N GLY A 191 -6.77 3.34 -4.31
CA GLY A 191 -8.07 3.48 -4.96
C GLY A 191 -8.58 4.90 -4.81
N GLU A 192 -9.10 5.52 -5.87
CA GLU A 192 -9.57 6.91 -5.88
C GLU A 192 -10.71 7.17 -4.90
N SER A 193 -11.50 6.15 -4.58
CA SER A 193 -12.60 6.21 -3.63
C SER A 193 -12.21 5.92 -2.17
N ALA A 194 -10.92 5.65 -1.89
CA ALA A 194 -10.40 5.36 -0.55
C ALA A 194 -8.90 5.64 -0.46
N SER A 195 -8.52 6.89 -0.60
CA SER A 195 -7.12 7.32 -0.67
C SER A 195 -6.57 7.90 0.63
N LEU A 196 -7.44 8.51 1.45
CA LEU A 196 -7.00 9.43 2.51
C LEU A 196 -6.22 8.73 3.63
N SER A 197 -6.71 7.60 4.10
CA SER A 197 -6.04 6.87 5.19
C SER A 197 -4.68 6.31 4.75
N LEU A 198 -4.56 5.82 3.50
CA LEU A 198 -3.28 5.33 2.97
C LEU A 198 -2.28 6.46 2.74
N LEU A 199 -2.72 7.62 2.26
CA LEU A 199 -1.90 8.83 2.16
C LEU A 199 -1.31 9.18 3.53
N ARG A 200 -2.16 9.27 4.56
CA ARG A 200 -1.70 9.57 5.93
C ARG A 200 -0.71 8.53 6.45
N MET A 201 -0.95 7.24 6.18
CA MET A 201 0.00 6.19 6.54
C MET A 201 1.37 6.37 5.85
N CYS A 202 1.39 6.80 4.59
CA CYS A 202 2.63 7.06 3.85
C CYS A 202 3.37 8.31 4.36
N GLU A 203 2.64 9.36 4.78
CA GLU A 203 3.24 10.53 5.46
C GLU A 203 3.95 10.10 6.76
N LEU A 204 3.31 9.25 7.56
CA LEU A 204 3.91 8.69 8.78
C LEU A 204 5.22 7.89 8.51
N ALA A 205 5.40 7.34 7.30
CA ALA A 205 6.66 6.70 6.93
C ALA A 205 7.82 7.72 6.86
N HIS A 206 7.57 8.89 6.27
CA HIS A 206 8.57 9.96 6.23
C HIS A 206 8.84 10.54 7.62
N GLU A 207 7.80 10.71 8.45
CA GLU A 207 7.95 11.11 9.86
C GLU A 207 8.80 10.10 10.65
N ALA A 208 8.72 8.80 10.32
CA ALA A 208 9.55 7.75 10.89
C ALA A 208 11.01 7.78 10.43
N GLY A 209 11.34 8.60 9.43
CA GLY A 209 12.69 8.74 8.87
C GLY A 209 12.94 7.87 7.64
N LEU A 210 11.90 7.45 6.91
CA LEU A 210 12.07 6.90 5.57
C LEU A 210 12.61 8.01 4.66
N PRO A 211 13.72 7.81 3.93
CA PRO A 211 14.31 8.85 3.09
C PRO A 211 13.34 9.34 2.01
N PRO A 212 13.38 10.63 1.64
CA PRO A 212 12.62 11.15 0.51
C PRO A 212 12.83 10.32 -0.76
N GLY A 213 11.83 10.25 -1.61
CA GLY A 213 11.86 9.51 -2.87
C GLY A 213 11.72 7.99 -2.76
N VAL A 214 11.98 7.38 -1.60
CA VAL A 214 11.87 5.91 -1.41
C VAL A 214 10.43 5.43 -1.46
N LEU A 215 9.49 6.22 -0.95
CA LEU A 215 8.05 5.96 -1.04
C LEU A 215 7.36 7.18 -1.62
N ASN A 216 6.67 6.98 -2.74
CA ASN A 216 5.91 8.02 -3.42
C ASN A 216 4.47 7.56 -3.60
N VAL A 217 3.51 8.45 -3.42
CA VAL A 217 2.09 8.19 -3.65
C VAL A 217 1.61 9.02 -4.83
N VAL A 218 0.97 8.38 -5.80
CA VAL A 218 0.32 9.07 -6.91
C VAL A 218 -1.18 8.79 -6.83
N THR A 219 -1.97 9.85 -6.60
CA THR A 219 -3.43 9.79 -6.61
C THR A 219 -3.96 10.02 -8.02
N GLY A 220 -5.16 9.56 -8.31
CA GLY A 220 -5.79 9.71 -9.62
C GLY A 220 -6.53 8.46 -10.07
N ARG A 221 -7.11 8.51 -11.26
CA ARG A 221 -7.94 7.46 -11.84
C ARG A 221 -7.12 6.25 -12.25
N GLY A 222 -7.73 5.05 -12.15
CA GLY A 222 -7.08 3.80 -12.53
C GLY A 222 -6.70 3.75 -14.01
N GLU A 223 -7.58 4.27 -14.87
CA GLU A 223 -7.39 4.31 -16.33
C GLU A 223 -6.28 5.26 -16.80
N THR A 224 -5.89 6.24 -15.97
CA THR A 224 -4.82 7.19 -16.28
C THR A 224 -3.55 6.82 -15.52
N VAL A 225 -3.57 6.95 -14.20
CA VAL A 225 -2.40 6.71 -13.35
C VAL A 225 -2.00 5.23 -13.33
N GLY A 226 -2.99 4.33 -13.17
CA GLY A 226 -2.72 2.89 -13.15
C GLY A 226 -2.19 2.37 -14.49
N GLU A 227 -2.71 2.91 -15.60
CA GLU A 227 -2.25 2.61 -16.94
C GLU A 227 -0.80 3.08 -17.15
N ALA A 228 -0.51 4.35 -16.85
CA ALA A 228 0.83 4.92 -16.98
C ALA A 228 1.86 4.17 -16.13
N MET A 229 1.52 3.79 -14.88
CA MET A 229 2.40 2.97 -14.04
C MET A 229 2.68 1.61 -14.67
N SER A 230 1.65 0.93 -15.18
CA SER A 230 1.81 -0.42 -15.76
C SER A 230 2.61 -0.42 -17.06
N LEU A 231 2.55 0.66 -17.85
CA LEU A 231 3.33 0.85 -19.08
C LEU A 231 4.73 1.42 -18.86
N SER A 232 5.03 1.98 -17.67
CA SER A 232 6.32 2.62 -17.39
C SER A 232 7.48 1.65 -17.64
N MET A 233 8.51 2.10 -18.36
CA MET A 233 9.74 1.34 -18.61
C MET A 233 10.66 1.29 -17.37
N ASP A 234 10.50 2.20 -16.41
CA ASP A 234 11.34 2.39 -15.23
C ASP A 234 10.73 1.84 -13.93
N ILE A 235 9.59 1.13 -14.02
CA ILE A 235 9.07 0.27 -12.95
C ILE A 235 9.51 -1.17 -13.23
N ASP A 236 10.17 -1.80 -12.26
CA ASP A 236 10.75 -3.15 -12.40
C ASP A 236 9.76 -4.27 -12.03
N VAL A 237 8.82 -3.97 -11.14
CA VAL A 237 7.80 -4.91 -10.66
C VAL A 237 6.48 -4.18 -10.46
N MET A 238 5.37 -4.79 -10.88
CA MET A 238 4.02 -4.34 -10.56
C MET A 238 3.36 -5.27 -9.56
N VAL A 239 2.81 -4.72 -8.49
CA VAL A 239 1.98 -5.43 -7.52
C VAL A 239 0.58 -4.81 -7.49
N PHE A 240 -0.44 -5.65 -7.58
CA PHE A 240 -1.82 -5.21 -7.72
C PHE A 240 -2.76 -6.05 -6.86
N THR A 241 -3.76 -5.40 -6.25
CA THR A 241 -4.93 -6.06 -5.69
C THR A 241 -6.18 -5.40 -6.24
N GLY A 242 -7.09 -6.19 -6.84
CA GLY A 242 -8.32 -5.66 -7.41
C GLY A 242 -9.03 -6.64 -8.34
N SER A 243 -9.67 -6.13 -9.40
CA SER A 243 -10.49 -6.93 -10.28
C SER A 243 -9.67 -7.74 -11.32
N GLY A 244 -10.21 -8.90 -11.71
CA GLY A 244 -9.60 -9.74 -12.75
C GLY A 244 -9.38 -9.04 -14.09
N PRO A 245 -10.34 -8.25 -14.63
CA PRO A 245 -10.13 -7.49 -15.86
C PRO A 245 -8.95 -6.52 -15.79
N VAL A 246 -8.81 -5.75 -14.69
CA VAL A 246 -7.68 -4.83 -14.50
C VAL A 246 -6.37 -5.58 -14.36
N GLY A 247 -6.34 -6.70 -13.63
CA GLY A 247 -5.15 -7.56 -13.53
C GLY A 247 -4.65 -8.05 -14.89
N ARG A 248 -5.56 -8.48 -15.78
CA ARG A 248 -5.21 -8.86 -17.16
C ARG A 248 -4.65 -7.69 -17.96
N ARG A 249 -5.21 -6.48 -17.78
CA ARG A 249 -4.70 -5.27 -18.44
C ARG A 249 -3.28 -4.96 -17.97
N ILE A 250 -3.00 -5.04 -16.68
CA ILE A 250 -1.65 -4.84 -16.13
C ILE A 250 -0.66 -5.85 -16.72
N MET A 251 -1.04 -7.12 -16.83
CA MET A 251 -0.19 -8.14 -17.48
C MET A 251 0.07 -7.82 -18.96
N SER A 252 -0.97 -7.39 -19.68
CA SER A 252 -0.84 -6.99 -21.09
C SER A 252 0.11 -5.78 -21.24
N ASN A 253 -0.03 -4.78 -20.38
CA ASN A 253 0.83 -3.60 -20.39
C ASN A 253 2.28 -3.92 -20.00
N ALA A 254 2.49 -4.83 -19.04
CA ALA A 254 3.82 -5.33 -18.71
C ALA A 254 4.48 -6.03 -19.91
N ALA A 255 3.71 -6.84 -20.66
CA ALA A 255 4.18 -7.49 -21.88
C ALA A 255 4.47 -6.49 -23.01
N ALA A 256 3.70 -5.39 -23.10
CA ALA A 256 3.87 -4.34 -24.09
C ALA A 256 4.98 -3.33 -23.76
N SER A 257 5.54 -3.39 -22.54
CA SER A 257 6.62 -2.50 -22.08
C SER A 257 7.92 -3.25 -21.85
N ASN A 258 8.43 -3.29 -20.65
CA ASN A 258 9.73 -3.86 -20.28
C ASN A 258 9.68 -5.32 -19.80
N LEU A 259 8.57 -6.04 -19.96
CA LEU A 259 8.35 -7.40 -19.46
C LEU A 259 8.48 -7.52 -17.93
N LYS A 260 8.17 -6.45 -17.20
CA LYS A 260 8.23 -6.45 -15.72
C LYS A 260 7.37 -7.56 -15.12
N ARG A 261 7.83 -8.11 -14.02
CA ARG A 261 7.06 -9.10 -13.26
C ARG A 261 5.80 -8.46 -12.67
N THR A 262 4.69 -9.22 -12.68
CA THR A 262 3.43 -8.82 -12.08
C THR A 262 3.01 -9.80 -11.00
N TYR A 263 2.62 -9.29 -9.83
CA TYR A 263 2.07 -10.06 -8.72
C TYR A 263 0.65 -9.55 -8.47
N LEU A 264 -0.33 -10.41 -8.71
CA LEU A 264 -1.73 -10.03 -8.81
C LEU A 264 -2.55 -10.78 -7.77
N GLU A 265 -3.22 -10.05 -6.88
CA GLU A 265 -4.27 -10.53 -6.00
C GLU A 265 -5.61 -10.12 -6.58
N LEU A 266 -6.40 -11.08 -7.02
CA LEU A 266 -7.59 -10.85 -7.83
C LEU A 266 -8.86 -11.31 -7.12
N GLY A 267 -10.02 -10.92 -7.67
CA GLY A 267 -11.32 -11.26 -7.14
C GLY A 267 -11.64 -12.76 -7.20
N GLY A 268 -12.40 -13.17 -6.25
CA GLY A 268 -12.97 -14.51 -6.13
C GLY A 268 -13.89 -14.59 -4.92
N LYS A 269 -14.73 -15.62 -4.88
CA LYS A 269 -15.56 -15.96 -3.73
C LYS A 269 -15.47 -17.46 -3.50
N SER A 270 -14.77 -17.85 -2.44
CA SER A 270 -14.74 -19.24 -2.00
C SER A 270 -16.11 -19.70 -1.52
N ALA A 271 -16.50 -20.92 -1.86
CA ALA A 271 -17.74 -21.48 -1.37
C ALA A 271 -17.61 -21.71 0.16
N ASN A 272 -18.64 -21.29 0.91
CA ASN A 272 -18.83 -21.70 2.29
C ASN A 272 -19.83 -22.86 2.28
N ILE A 273 -19.34 -24.07 2.57
CA ILE A 273 -20.14 -25.29 2.44
C ILE A 273 -20.44 -25.84 3.83
N VAL A 274 -21.72 -25.90 4.19
CA VAL A 274 -22.21 -26.50 5.43
C VAL A 274 -22.97 -27.78 5.08
N PHE A 275 -22.46 -28.92 5.55
CA PHE A 275 -23.12 -30.20 5.33
C PHE A 275 -24.30 -30.41 6.28
N ALA A 276 -25.27 -31.27 5.87
CA ALA A 276 -26.51 -31.50 6.62
C ALA A 276 -26.30 -32.18 8.00
N ASP A 277 -25.14 -32.81 8.21
CA ASP A 277 -24.74 -33.49 9.45
C ASP A 277 -23.93 -32.59 10.39
N THR A 278 -23.87 -31.26 10.14
CA THR A 278 -23.21 -30.33 11.06
C THR A 278 -23.85 -30.43 12.45
N PRO A 279 -23.06 -30.52 13.53
CA PRO A 279 -23.60 -30.71 14.88
C PRO A 279 -24.35 -29.49 15.42
N ASP A 280 -24.07 -28.29 14.89
CA ASP A 280 -24.68 -27.03 15.28
C ASP A 280 -24.85 -26.12 14.03
N PHE A 281 -26.05 -26.17 13.48
CA PHE A 281 -26.38 -25.39 12.27
C PHE A 281 -26.45 -23.89 12.56
N ASP A 282 -26.94 -23.50 13.75
CA ASP A 282 -27.05 -22.08 14.11
C ASP A 282 -25.67 -21.46 14.33
N ALA A 283 -24.73 -22.18 14.94
CA ALA A 283 -23.35 -21.75 15.06
C ALA A 283 -22.66 -21.64 13.69
N ALA A 284 -22.94 -22.56 12.76
CA ALA A 284 -22.41 -22.53 11.40
C ALA A 284 -22.94 -21.29 10.63
N VAL A 285 -24.23 -20.98 10.77
CA VAL A 285 -24.85 -19.78 10.16
C VAL A 285 -24.25 -18.50 10.77
N ALA A 286 -24.17 -18.42 12.10
CA ALA A 286 -23.56 -17.27 12.77
C ALA A 286 -22.09 -17.06 12.38
N GLY A 287 -21.34 -18.15 12.21
CA GLY A 287 -19.95 -18.11 11.72
C GLY A 287 -19.81 -17.69 10.26
N ALA A 288 -20.83 -17.94 9.44
CA ALA A 288 -20.89 -17.50 8.05
C ALA A 288 -21.23 -16.00 7.94
N ASP A 289 -22.17 -15.53 8.75
CA ASP A 289 -22.65 -14.13 8.75
C ASP A 289 -21.57 -13.14 9.23
N GLY A 290 -20.73 -13.51 10.18
CA GLY A 290 -19.63 -12.69 10.69
C GLY A 290 -18.41 -12.53 9.76
N ARG A 291 -18.47 -13.05 8.53
CA ARG A 291 -17.36 -13.04 7.55
C ARG A 291 -17.64 -12.22 6.29
N GLN A 292 -18.69 -11.39 6.31
CA GLN A 292 -19.00 -10.47 5.21
C GLN A 292 -18.30 -9.14 5.34
#